data_c5bcd05e353154239472aff46662e785
#
_entry.id   c5bcd05e353154239472aff46662e785
#
_cell.length_a   1.000
_cell.length_b   1.000
_cell.length_c   1.000
_cell.angle_alpha   90.00
_cell.angle_beta   90.00
_cell.angle_gamma   90.00
#
_symmetry.space_group_name_H-M   'P 1'
#
loop_
_entity.id
_entity.type
_entity.pdbx_description
1 polymer ?
#
loop_
_entity_poly.entity_id
_entity_poly.type
_entity_poly.pdbx_seq_one_letter_code
_entity_poly.pdbx_strand_id
1 'polypeptide(L)'
;ECSKMPNIENLKKYKNIHMIGIGGVSMSGIAAILKNWGFHITGSDTSNSESVQLLLNSGIKVSIGHNLKDVASSDVVVYSAAVKQTDPEILEAKRLRIPTIERADFLGELTRCYKDTICISGTHGKTTTTSMVSLCFIEALKDPSIQVGAFLKPLNGNYRVGNSEHFVIEACEYVESFLKFSPKAEIILNIDND
;
A
#
# COMPACT_ATOMS: atom_id res chain seq x y z
N GLU A 1 -9.56 -22.01 14.67
CA GLU A 1 -8.90 -20.84 15.29
C GLU A 1 -9.37 -19.60 14.54
N CYS A 2 -10.00 -18.68 15.29
CA CYS A 2 -10.45 -17.42 14.73
C CYS A 2 -9.20 -16.63 14.28
N SER A 3 -9.05 -16.37 12.98
CA SER A 3 -7.96 -15.55 12.47
C SER A 3 -8.03 -14.17 13.12
N LYS A 4 -7.00 -13.77 13.85
CA LYS A 4 -6.98 -12.45 14.47
C LYS A 4 -6.82 -11.39 13.37
N MET A 5 -7.71 -10.41 13.39
CA MET A 5 -7.63 -9.26 12.48
C MET A 5 -6.36 -8.43 12.76
N PRO A 6 -5.85 -7.69 11.77
CA PRO A 6 -4.74 -6.77 11.95
C PRO A 6 -4.98 -5.76 13.08
N ASN A 7 -3.92 -5.40 13.80
CA ASN A 7 -4.00 -4.39 14.85
C ASN A 7 -3.75 -2.99 14.25
N ILE A 8 -4.81 -2.21 14.09
CA ILE A 8 -4.77 -0.88 13.45
C ILE A 8 -4.67 0.29 14.43
N GLU A 9 -4.34 0.07 15.71
CA GLU A 9 -4.33 1.12 16.74
C GLU A 9 -3.50 2.35 16.34
N ASN A 10 -2.32 2.16 15.73
CA ASN A 10 -1.44 3.25 15.32
C ASN A 10 -2.04 4.12 14.19
N LEU A 11 -2.95 3.57 13.40
CA LEU A 11 -3.59 4.27 12.29
C LEU A 11 -4.93 4.89 12.68
N LYS A 12 -5.53 4.51 13.80
CA LYS A 12 -6.86 5.01 14.27
C LYS A 12 -6.92 6.53 14.49
N LYS A 13 -5.78 7.19 14.62
CA LYS A 13 -5.71 8.66 14.67
C LYS A 13 -6.17 9.33 13.38
N TYR A 14 -6.19 8.62 12.26
CA TYR A 14 -6.66 9.08 10.97
C TYR A 14 -8.02 8.46 10.67
N LYS A 15 -8.93 9.23 10.09
CA LYS A 15 -10.22 8.75 9.55
C LYS A 15 -10.29 8.94 8.05
N ASN A 16 -9.81 10.09 7.58
CA ASN A 16 -9.83 10.50 6.18
C ASN A 16 -8.38 10.54 5.67
N ILE A 17 -8.07 9.71 4.71
CA ILE A 17 -6.73 9.60 4.12
C ILE A 17 -6.80 10.00 2.66
N HIS A 18 -6.03 11.01 2.26
CA HIS A 18 -5.89 11.39 0.86
C HIS A 18 -4.59 10.81 0.29
N MET A 19 -4.65 10.23 -0.92
CA MET A 19 -3.52 9.54 -1.52
C MET A 19 -3.18 10.13 -2.89
N ILE A 20 -1.99 10.76 -3.02
CA ILE A 20 -1.50 11.35 -4.27
C ILE A 20 -0.72 10.30 -5.07
N GLY A 21 -1.09 10.09 -6.35
CA GLY A 21 -0.59 8.99 -7.17
C GLY A 21 -1.20 7.64 -6.77
N ILE A 22 -2.49 7.64 -6.43
CA ILE A 22 -3.21 6.48 -5.88
C ILE A 22 -3.26 5.29 -6.84
N GLY A 23 -3.19 5.50 -8.15
CA GLY A 23 -3.18 4.45 -9.18
C GLY A 23 -1.87 3.69 -9.31
N GLY A 24 -0.81 4.11 -8.60
CA GLY A 24 0.45 3.37 -8.57
C GLY A 24 0.30 1.96 -8.01
N VAL A 25 1.14 1.02 -8.49
CA VAL A 25 1.08 -0.42 -8.15
C VAL A 25 0.96 -0.67 -6.64
N SER A 26 1.83 -0.04 -5.84
CA SER A 26 1.81 -0.19 -4.39
C SER A 26 0.73 0.65 -3.72
N MET A 27 0.46 1.86 -4.22
CA MET A 27 -0.52 2.79 -3.66
C MET A 27 -1.95 2.23 -3.72
N SER A 28 -2.31 1.61 -4.85
CA SER A 28 -3.64 1.02 -5.04
C SER A 28 -3.93 -0.12 -4.06
N GLY A 29 -2.95 -0.96 -3.78
CA GLY A 29 -3.05 -2.03 -2.77
C GLY A 29 -3.23 -1.47 -1.35
N ILE A 30 -2.44 -0.45 -0.99
CA ILE A 30 -2.58 0.24 0.30
C ILE A 30 -3.98 0.84 0.43
N ALA A 31 -4.47 1.54 -0.59
CA ALA A 31 -5.80 2.15 -0.59
C ALA A 31 -6.92 1.12 -0.38
N ALA A 32 -6.83 -0.04 -1.04
CA ALA A 32 -7.80 -1.12 -0.91
C ALA A 32 -7.79 -1.75 0.49
N ILE A 33 -6.62 -1.99 1.07
CA ILE A 33 -6.47 -2.51 2.44
C ILE A 33 -7.09 -1.53 3.44
N LEU A 34 -6.73 -0.25 3.38
CA LEU A 34 -7.23 0.78 4.28
C LEU A 34 -8.75 0.94 4.18
N LYS A 35 -9.30 0.90 2.97
CA LYS A 35 -10.75 0.92 2.76
C LYS A 35 -11.44 -0.27 3.42
N ASN A 36 -10.89 -1.47 3.27
CA ASN A 36 -11.42 -2.67 3.91
C ASN A 36 -11.41 -2.55 5.46
N TRP A 37 -10.46 -1.82 6.01
CA TRP A 37 -10.39 -1.53 7.45
C TRP A 37 -11.31 -0.40 7.91
N GLY A 38 -12.11 0.19 6.99
CA GLY A 38 -13.12 1.20 7.29
C GLY A 38 -12.61 2.65 7.26
N PHE A 39 -11.41 2.91 6.74
CA PHE A 39 -10.95 4.28 6.50
C PHE A 39 -11.66 4.91 5.30
N HIS A 40 -11.91 6.19 5.38
CA HIS A 40 -12.39 6.97 4.25
C HIS A 40 -11.21 7.39 3.37
N ILE A 41 -11.15 6.82 2.17
CA ILE A 41 -10.04 7.04 1.24
C ILE A 41 -10.50 7.91 0.08
N THR A 42 -9.73 8.95 -0.20
CA THR A 42 -9.78 9.73 -1.44
C THR A 42 -8.41 9.72 -2.09
N GLY A 43 -8.32 10.03 -3.36
CA GLY A 43 -7.02 10.18 -3.99
C GLY A 43 -7.07 10.92 -5.31
N SER A 44 -5.87 11.19 -5.81
CA SER A 44 -5.62 11.82 -7.10
C SER A 44 -4.61 11.00 -7.90
N ASP A 45 -4.72 11.06 -9.21
CA ASP A 45 -3.74 10.49 -10.14
C ASP A 45 -3.67 11.33 -11.41
N THR A 46 -2.56 11.28 -12.11
CA THR A 46 -2.39 12.00 -13.39
C THR A 46 -3.04 11.25 -14.55
N SER A 47 -3.32 9.96 -14.39
CA SER A 47 -3.85 9.09 -15.44
C SER A 47 -5.05 8.27 -14.98
N ASN A 48 -5.94 7.99 -15.91
CA ASN A 48 -7.08 7.09 -15.69
C ASN A 48 -6.69 5.64 -16.00
N SER A 49 -5.77 5.09 -15.23
CA SER A 49 -5.25 3.74 -15.39
C SER A 49 -6.26 2.66 -14.99
N GLU A 50 -6.00 1.40 -15.36
CA GLU A 50 -6.80 0.25 -14.92
C GLU A 50 -6.88 0.16 -13.39
N SER A 51 -5.77 0.40 -12.68
CA SER A 51 -5.75 0.45 -11.21
C SER A 51 -6.69 1.53 -10.67
N VAL A 52 -6.73 2.72 -11.29
CA VAL A 52 -7.67 3.79 -10.90
C VAL A 52 -9.12 3.35 -11.13
N GLN A 53 -9.41 2.69 -12.25
CA GLN A 53 -10.76 2.16 -12.52
C GLN A 53 -11.19 1.11 -11.49
N LEU A 54 -10.30 0.20 -11.09
CA LEU A 54 -10.57 -0.78 -10.03
C LEU A 54 -10.88 -0.10 -8.70
N LEU A 55 -10.14 0.96 -8.34
CA LEU A 55 -10.39 1.74 -7.13
C LEU A 55 -11.74 2.46 -7.19
N LEU A 56 -12.09 3.09 -8.30
CA LEU A 56 -13.40 3.72 -8.54
C LEU A 56 -14.53 2.70 -8.41
N ASN A 57 -14.40 1.54 -9.05
CA ASN A 57 -15.38 0.45 -8.97
C ASN A 57 -15.52 -0.10 -7.55
N SER A 58 -14.46 -0.06 -6.76
CA SER A 58 -14.52 -0.41 -5.34
C SER A 58 -15.18 0.66 -4.48
N GLY A 59 -15.51 1.86 -5.04
CA GLY A 59 -16.13 2.99 -4.36
C GLY A 59 -15.13 3.89 -3.63
N ILE A 60 -13.85 3.88 -4.00
CA ILE A 60 -12.88 4.91 -3.61
C ILE A 60 -13.02 6.08 -4.56
N LYS A 61 -13.13 7.30 -4.03
CA LYS A 61 -13.19 8.52 -4.84
C LYS A 61 -11.79 8.88 -5.35
N VAL A 62 -11.60 8.87 -6.66
CA VAL A 62 -10.35 9.26 -7.31
C VAL A 62 -10.60 10.42 -8.26
N SER A 63 -9.76 11.45 -8.19
CA SER A 63 -9.75 12.60 -9.11
C SER A 63 -8.61 12.44 -10.11
N ILE A 64 -8.88 12.70 -11.39
CA ILE A 64 -7.82 12.82 -12.39
C ILE A 64 -7.31 14.25 -12.40
N GLY A 65 -6.01 14.43 -12.16
CA GLY A 65 -5.41 15.72 -11.82
C GLY A 65 -5.44 15.98 -10.32
N HIS A 66 -5.31 17.25 -9.93
CA HIS A 66 -5.24 17.63 -8.52
C HIS A 66 -6.61 17.92 -7.92
N ASN A 67 -6.80 17.62 -6.61
CA ASN A 67 -8.02 17.92 -5.87
C ASN A 67 -7.73 18.47 -4.47
N LEU A 68 -7.53 19.77 -4.40
CA LEU A 68 -7.22 20.47 -3.14
C LEU A 68 -8.33 20.39 -2.10
N LYS A 69 -9.60 20.19 -2.53
CA LYS A 69 -10.74 20.05 -1.60
C LYS A 69 -10.66 18.74 -0.82
N ASP A 70 -10.27 17.64 -1.47
CA ASP A 70 -10.13 16.36 -0.82
C ASP A 70 -8.91 16.37 0.12
N VAL A 71 -7.81 17.07 -0.25
CA VAL A 71 -6.68 17.35 0.66
C VAL A 71 -7.16 18.07 1.91
N ALA A 72 -7.91 19.17 1.75
CA ALA A 72 -8.37 20.00 2.88
C ALA A 72 -9.30 19.26 3.86
N SER A 73 -9.94 18.19 3.42
CA SER A 73 -10.83 17.34 4.24
C SER A 73 -10.13 16.10 4.83
N SER A 74 -8.85 15.92 4.56
CA SER A 74 -8.10 14.75 5.04
C SER A 74 -7.38 15.02 6.37
N ASP A 75 -7.15 13.94 7.12
CA ASP A 75 -6.34 13.97 8.36
C ASP A 75 -4.85 13.74 8.07
N VAL A 76 -4.55 13.12 6.94
CA VAL A 76 -3.19 12.82 6.46
C VAL A 76 -3.18 12.69 4.94
N VAL A 77 -2.09 13.11 4.33
CA VAL A 77 -1.81 12.91 2.90
C VAL A 77 -0.68 11.90 2.73
N VAL A 78 -0.96 10.83 2.00
CA VAL A 78 0.05 9.83 1.61
C VAL A 78 0.40 10.04 0.16
N TYR A 79 1.69 10.08 -0.18
CA TYR A 79 2.12 10.35 -1.56
C TYR A 79 3.18 9.34 -2.03
N SER A 80 3.18 9.06 -3.33
CA SER A 80 4.19 8.19 -3.94
C SER A 80 5.53 8.92 -4.11
N ALA A 81 6.64 8.20 -4.13
CA ALA A 81 7.99 8.76 -4.34
C ALA A 81 8.14 9.57 -5.65
N ALA A 82 7.27 9.33 -6.65
CA ALA A 82 7.27 10.07 -7.90
C ALA A 82 6.69 11.50 -7.78
N VAL A 83 5.98 11.79 -6.70
CA VAL A 83 5.34 13.09 -6.46
C VAL A 83 6.38 14.09 -5.95
N LYS A 84 6.51 15.21 -6.65
CA LYS A 84 7.47 16.26 -6.28
C LYS A 84 6.97 17.05 -5.06
N GLN A 85 7.91 17.57 -4.28
CA GLN A 85 7.58 18.43 -3.12
C GLN A 85 6.93 19.78 -3.53
N THR A 86 6.96 20.11 -4.83
CA THR A 86 6.29 21.27 -5.44
C THR A 86 4.89 20.97 -5.97
N ASP A 87 4.40 19.74 -5.77
CA ASP A 87 3.04 19.35 -6.16
C ASP A 87 1.99 20.21 -5.46
N PRO A 88 0.95 20.71 -6.16
CA PRO A 88 -0.08 21.57 -5.58
C PRO A 88 -0.77 20.96 -4.36
N GLU A 89 -1.00 19.66 -4.33
CA GLU A 89 -1.65 18.97 -3.21
C GLU A 89 -0.71 18.86 -2.01
N ILE A 90 0.59 18.63 -2.24
CA ILE A 90 1.61 18.66 -1.17
C ILE A 90 1.73 20.07 -0.58
N LEU A 91 1.76 21.11 -1.44
CA LEU A 91 1.81 22.50 -0.98
C LEU A 91 0.57 22.88 -0.18
N GLU A 92 -0.60 22.45 -0.61
CA GLU A 92 -1.85 22.69 0.11
C GLU A 92 -1.88 21.97 1.47
N ALA A 93 -1.46 20.70 1.54
CA ALA A 93 -1.33 19.99 2.79
C ALA A 93 -0.41 20.71 3.78
N LYS A 94 0.74 21.19 3.31
CA LYS A 94 1.69 21.97 4.12
C LYS A 94 1.05 23.30 4.60
N ARG A 95 0.34 24.01 3.71
CA ARG A 95 -0.37 25.26 4.05
C ARG A 95 -1.40 25.06 5.16
N LEU A 96 -2.12 23.92 5.10
CA LEU A 96 -3.15 23.54 6.09
C LEU A 96 -2.57 22.81 7.32
N ARG A 97 -1.25 22.58 7.36
CA ARG A 97 -0.56 21.81 8.41
C ARG A 97 -1.06 20.36 8.53
N ILE A 98 -1.53 19.80 7.43
CA ILE A 98 -1.91 18.38 7.37
C ILE A 98 -0.64 17.55 7.21
N PRO A 99 -0.43 16.50 8.03
CA PRO A 99 0.72 15.63 7.90
C PRO A 99 0.82 15.02 6.50
N THR A 100 2.04 15.02 5.95
CA THR A 100 2.34 14.34 4.67
C THR A 100 3.31 13.20 4.94
N ILE A 101 3.01 12.01 4.46
CA ILE A 101 3.79 10.79 4.69
C ILE A 101 4.11 10.16 3.33
N GLU A 102 5.38 9.85 3.08
CA GLU A 102 5.75 9.12 1.89
C GLU A 102 5.24 7.66 1.96
N ARG A 103 4.88 7.10 0.81
CA ARG A 103 4.37 5.73 0.65
C ARG A 103 5.19 4.69 1.41
N ALA A 104 6.53 4.76 1.33
CA ALA A 104 7.39 3.77 1.99
C ALA A 104 7.30 3.83 3.52
N ASP A 105 7.23 5.03 4.10
CA ASP A 105 7.05 5.21 5.54
C ASP A 105 5.67 4.74 5.98
N PHE A 106 4.63 5.09 5.21
CA PHE A 106 3.26 4.67 5.50
C PHE A 106 3.09 3.14 5.37
N LEU A 107 3.72 2.54 4.37
CA LEU A 107 3.72 1.09 4.19
C LEU A 107 4.45 0.38 5.35
N GLY A 108 5.53 0.99 5.87
CA GLY A 108 6.20 0.52 7.09
C GLY A 108 5.25 0.48 8.28
N GLU A 109 4.44 1.51 8.49
CA GLU A 109 3.40 1.51 9.53
C GLU A 109 2.33 0.45 9.27
N LEU A 110 1.94 0.25 8.00
CA LEU A 110 0.98 -0.77 7.61
C LEU A 110 1.50 -2.19 7.93
N THR A 111 2.77 -2.47 7.67
CA THR A 111 3.37 -3.78 8.00
C THR A 111 3.34 -4.10 9.49
N ARG A 112 3.44 -3.08 10.36
CA ARG A 112 3.34 -3.25 11.82
C ARG A 112 1.93 -3.57 12.32
N CYS A 113 0.91 -3.31 11.49
CA CYS A 113 -0.48 -3.66 11.82
C CYS A 113 -0.73 -5.18 11.73
N TYR A 114 0.05 -5.88 10.92
CA TYR A 114 -0.06 -7.32 10.75
C TYR A 114 0.90 -8.04 11.71
N LYS A 115 0.42 -9.12 12.32
CA LYS A 115 1.26 -9.92 13.22
C LYS A 115 2.32 -10.72 12.45
N ASP A 116 1.94 -11.22 11.29
CA ASP A 116 2.77 -12.09 10.46
C ASP A 116 2.98 -11.44 9.08
N THR A 117 3.85 -10.43 9.03
CA THR A 117 4.31 -9.84 7.77
C THR A 117 5.50 -10.64 7.24
N ILE A 118 5.42 -11.07 5.99
CA ILE A 118 6.47 -11.78 5.26
C ILE A 118 6.94 -10.89 4.13
N CYS A 119 8.19 -10.47 4.18
CA CYS A 119 8.83 -9.63 3.16
C CYS A 119 9.72 -10.47 2.26
N ILE A 120 9.64 -10.26 0.96
CA ILE A 120 10.52 -10.87 -0.02
C ILE A 120 11.37 -9.77 -0.67
N SER A 121 12.68 -9.83 -0.47
CA SER A 121 13.67 -8.88 -0.97
C SER A 121 14.73 -9.55 -1.86
N GLY A 122 15.52 -8.76 -2.55
CA GLY A 122 16.60 -9.20 -3.43
C GLY A 122 16.63 -8.43 -4.74
N THR A 123 17.76 -8.44 -5.45
CA THR A 123 17.89 -7.76 -6.75
C THR A 123 16.98 -8.42 -7.79
N HIS A 124 16.94 -9.75 -7.84
CA HIS A 124 16.14 -10.52 -8.82
C HIS A 124 15.22 -11.55 -8.16
N GLY A 125 14.11 -11.88 -8.82
CA GLY A 125 13.20 -12.96 -8.42
C GLY A 125 12.15 -12.58 -7.38
N LYS A 126 12.13 -11.35 -6.87
CA LYS A 126 11.17 -10.88 -5.84
C LYS A 126 9.72 -11.19 -6.22
N THR A 127 9.25 -10.69 -7.34
CA THR A 127 7.86 -10.84 -7.80
C THR A 127 7.45 -12.32 -7.94
N THR A 128 8.33 -13.15 -8.52
CA THR A 128 8.07 -14.59 -8.68
C THR A 128 7.93 -15.27 -7.33
N THR A 129 8.88 -15.04 -6.42
CA THR A 129 8.87 -15.68 -5.09
C THR A 129 7.71 -15.16 -4.24
N THR A 130 7.43 -13.86 -4.26
CA THR A 130 6.26 -13.29 -3.57
C THR A 130 4.97 -13.91 -4.07
N SER A 131 4.85 -14.11 -5.39
CA SER A 131 3.69 -14.78 -5.99
C SER A 131 3.56 -16.23 -5.50
N MET A 132 4.64 -17.00 -5.48
CA MET A 132 4.64 -18.39 -5.02
C MET A 132 4.26 -18.49 -3.54
N VAL A 133 4.87 -17.68 -2.68
CA VAL A 133 4.54 -17.63 -1.25
C VAL A 133 3.07 -17.24 -1.04
N SER A 134 2.60 -16.24 -1.79
CA SER A 134 1.20 -15.79 -1.71
C SER A 134 0.21 -16.90 -2.07
N LEU A 135 0.48 -17.66 -3.13
CA LEU A 135 -0.37 -18.79 -3.53
C LEU A 135 -0.36 -19.91 -2.48
N CYS A 136 0.80 -20.22 -1.88
CA CYS A 136 0.86 -21.18 -0.77
C CYS A 136 -0.04 -20.77 0.41
N PHE A 137 -0.05 -19.47 0.77
CA PHE A 137 -0.91 -18.98 1.85
C PHE A 137 -2.40 -19.04 1.48
N ILE A 138 -2.75 -18.76 0.21
CA ILE A 138 -4.13 -18.86 -0.27
C ILE A 138 -4.59 -20.32 -0.25
N GLU A 139 -3.82 -21.24 -0.81
CA GLU A 139 -4.12 -22.68 -0.84
C GLU A 139 -4.22 -23.27 0.58
N ALA A 140 -3.41 -22.78 1.51
CA ALA A 140 -3.49 -23.13 2.92
C ALA A 140 -4.68 -22.48 3.66
N LEU A 141 -5.57 -21.76 2.96
CA LEU A 141 -6.75 -21.07 3.51
C LEU A 141 -6.42 -20.08 4.62
N LYS A 142 -5.26 -19.42 4.53
CA LYS A 142 -4.79 -18.44 5.54
C LYS A 142 -5.33 -17.03 5.34
N ASP A 143 -6.07 -16.79 4.27
CA ASP A 143 -6.68 -15.49 3.91
C ASP A 143 -5.73 -14.28 4.05
N PRO A 144 -4.54 -14.30 3.42
CA PRO A 144 -3.56 -13.23 3.56
C PRO A 144 -3.96 -11.97 2.80
N SER A 145 -3.52 -10.80 3.30
CA SER A 145 -3.31 -9.63 2.44
C SER A 145 -2.03 -9.83 1.65
N ILE A 146 -2.00 -9.36 0.41
CA ILE A 146 -0.89 -9.58 -0.52
C ILE A 146 -0.62 -8.30 -1.29
N GLN A 147 0.67 -8.01 -1.53
CA GLN A 147 1.10 -6.93 -2.41
C GLN A 147 2.32 -7.38 -3.22
N VAL A 148 2.17 -7.40 -4.54
CA VAL A 148 3.17 -7.88 -5.50
C VAL A 148 3.51 -6.75 -6.48
N GLY A 149 4.72 -6.72 -7.00
CA GLY A 149 5.20 -5.69 -7.92
C GLY A 149 4.60 -5.74 -9.33
N ALA A 150 3.93 -6.85 -9.70
CA ALA A 150 3.34 -7.03 -11.03
C ALA A 150 1.96 -7.67 -10.96
N PHE A 151 1.25 -7.66 -12.09
CA PHE A 151 -0.04 -8.33 -12.22
C PHE A 151 0.09 -9.85 -12.06
N LEU A 152 -0.68 -10.42 -11.15
CA LEU A 152 -0.75 -11.85 -10.88
C LEU A 152 -2.15 -12.38 -11.25
N LYS A 153 -2.22 -13.24 -12.27
CA LYS A 153 -3.49 -13.80 -12.78
C LYS A 153 -4.42 -14.37 -11.70
N PRO A 154 -3.93 -15.20 -10.74
CA PRO A 154 -4.79 -15.74 -9.69
C PRO A 154 -5.41 -14.69 -8.77
N LEU A 155 -4.82 -13.50 -8.66
CA LEU A 155 -5.36 -12.38 -7.90
C LEU A 155 -6.21 -11.43 -8.73
N ASN A 156 -6.18 -11.57 -10.04
CA ASN A 156 -6.71 -10.61 -11.02
C ASN A 156 -6.23 -9.17 -10.74
N GLY A 157 -4.96 -9.04 -10.36
CA GLY A 157 -4.36 -7.78 -9.97
C GLY A 157 -2.97 -7.95 -9.36
N ASN A 158 -2.48 -6.91 -8.73
CA ASN A 158 -1.20 -6.89 -8.06
C ASN A 158 -1.32 -6.86 -6.52
N TYR A 159 -2.53 -6.94 -6.00
CA TYR A 159 -2.80 -7.02 -4.58
C TYR A 159 -4.02 -7.89 -4.27
N ARG A 160 -4.11 -8.33 -3.03
CA ARG A 160 -5.28 -8.98 -2.44
C ARG A 160 -5.52 -8.40 -1.05
N VAL A 161 -6.76 -8.15 -0.72
CA VAL A 161 -7.16 -7.78 0.64
C VAL A 161 -7.68 -9.03 1.35
N GLY A 162 -6.95 -9.47 2.36
CA GLY A 162 -7.36 -10.56 3.26
C GLY A 162 -7.78 -10.01 4.61
N ASN A 163 -8.48 -10.84 5.40
CA ASN A 163 -8.96 -10.46 6.73
C ASN A 163 -8.16 -11.12 7.86
N SER A 164 -7.06 -11.78 7.55
CA SER A 164 -6.21 -12.44 8.53
C SER A 164 -5.06 -11.55 9.01
N GLU A 165 -4.31 -12.08 9.97
CA GLU A 165 -3.10 -11.45 10.51
C GLU A 165 -1.87 -11.57 9.58
N HIS A 166 -2.01 -12.17 8.39
CA HIS A 166 -0.91 -12.41 7.47
C HIS A 166 -0.83 -11.35 6.37
N PHE A 167 0.37 -10.86 6.11
CA PHE A 167 0.65 -9.96 5.00
C PHE A 167 1.88 -10.43 4.24
N VAL A 168 1.74 -10.76 2.97
CA VAL A 168 2.84 -11.15 2.07
C VAL A 168 3.13 -9.99 1.15
N ILE A 169 4.35 -9.47 1.20
CA ILE A 169 4.72 -8.25 0.49
C ILE A 169 6.07 -8.36 -0.22
N GLU A 170 6.13 -7.86 -1.43
CA GLU A 170 7.38 -7.61 -2.13
C GLU A 170 8.05 -6.36 -1.57
N ALA A 171 9.24 -6.52 -1.02
CA ALA A 171 10.04 -5.44 -0.48
C ALA A 171 10.98 -4.89 -1.57
N CYS A 172 10.74 -3.63 -1.95
CA CYS A 172 11.56 -2.95 -2.94
C CYS A 172 12.81 -2.35 -2.29
N GLU A 173 13.97 -2.58 -2.91
CA GLU A 173 15.27 -1.99 -2.51
C GLU A 173 15.37 -0.49 -2.84
N TYR A 174 14.52 0.01 -3.74
CA TYR A 174 14.53 1.40 -4.17
C TYR A 174 14.42 2.37 -2.97
N VAL A 175 15.43 3.25 -2.83
CA VAL A 175 15.57 4.23 -1.73
C VAL A 175 15.46 3.55 -0.35
N GLU A 176 16.04 2.35 -0.20
CA GLU A 176 16.09 1.59 1.07
C GLU A 176 14.71 1.41 1.73
N SER A 177 13.64 1.36 0.92
CA SER A 177 12.26 1.27 1.41
C SER A 177 12.01 0.05 2.30
N PHE A 178 12.72 -1.05 2.08
CA PHE A 178 12.61 -2.28 2.87
C PHE A 178 13.06 -2.09 4.32
N LEU A 179 13.97 -1.15 4.63
CA LEU A 179 14.42 -0.86 6.00
C LEU A 179 13.31 -0.26 6.87
N LYS A 180 12.24 0.25 6.28
CA LYS A 180 11.09 0.83 6.98
C LYS A 180 10.08 -0.23 7.42
N PHE A 181 10.18 -1.45 6.88
CA PHE A 181 9.28 -2.54 7.18
C PHE A 181 9.63 -3.22 8.50
N SER A 182 8.66 -3.88 9.11
CA SER A 182 8.85 -4.67 10.33
C SER A 182 8.33 -6.08 10.08
N PRO A 183 9.03 -6.87 9.23
CA PRO A 183 8.62 -8.22 8.93
C PRO A 183 8.86 -9.15 10.12
N LYS A 184 8.00 -10.16 10.27
CA LYS A 184 8.25 -11.31 11.14
C LYS A 184 9.18 -12.33 10.47
N ALA A 185 9.08 -12.44 9.16
CA ALA A 185 9.97 -13.27 8.35
C ALA A 185 10.40 -12.51 7.10
N GLU A 186 11.65 -12.66 6.73
CA GLU A 186 12.20 -12.06 5.52
C GLU A 186 12.88 -13.14 4.69
N ILE A 187 12.65 -13.10 3.37
CA ILE A 187 13.31 -13.93 2.38
C ILE A 187 14.20 -13.03 1.53
N ILE A 188 15.50 -13.15 1.68
CA ILE A 188 16.51 -12.45 0.87
C ILE A 188 16.98 -13.41 -0.20
N LEU A 189 16.63 -13.14 -1.47
CA LEU A 189 16.90 -14.06 -2.59
C LEU A 189 18.33 -13.98 -3.08
N ASN A 190 18.85 -12.78 -3.20
CA ASN A 190 20.20 -12.48 -3.66
C ASN A 190 20.55 -11.06 -3.28
N ILE A 191 21.85 -10.76 -3.29
CA ILE A 191 22.43 -9.44 -3.03
C ILE A 191 23.47 -9.23 -4.12
N ASP A 192 23.10 -8.49 -5.17
CA ASP A 192 23.98 -8.12 -6.26
C ASP A 192 24.28 -6.62 -6.21
N ASN A 193 25.42 -6.22 -6.77
CA ASN A 193 25.80 -4.82 -6.89
C ASN A 193 25.18 -4.28 -8.19
N ASP A 194 24.16 -3.44 -8.08
CA ASP A 194 23.52 -2.72 -9.20
C ASP A 194 24.17 -1.37 -9.42
#